data_a058b6a0a9c6835c311e2e2b21bfeb3f
#
_entry.id   a058b6a0a9c6835c311e2e2b21bfeb3f
#
_cell.length_a   1.000
_cell.length_b   1.000
_cell.length_c   1.000
_cell.angle_alpha   90.00
_cell.angle_beta   90.00
_cell.angle_gamma   90.00
#
_symmetry.space_group_name_H-M   'P 1'
#
loop_
_entity.id
_entity.type
_entity.pdbx_description
1 polymer ?
#
loop_
_entity_poly.entity_id
_entity_poly.type
_entity_poly.pdbx_seq_one_letter_code
_entity_poly.pdbx_strand_id
1 'polypeptide(L)'
;MVYRLKDDVEEISNIRLGYTGRFVDDSFKATEYNLTVEHASDFPSLDGFSLDDYYNRDNLSSGWFKIQKNVDKYTVTKNIHSAYAEATYQFTPRWIVNLGLKYDYVDINVDYNVNRGGSEGSNTIRKDYFLPSLNLKYNLNEKHSLRLGASKTYTLPQAKEISPYRYVGVNFNSQGNPNLKPSDNYNFDLKWDFNPSPTELVSLTAFYKHIKDPISRIEVASAGGYLSYENISDRATVAGVEVEIRKNLFVRPLSCAANGMNKLSFGLNG
;
A
#
# COMPACT_ATOMS: atom_id res chain seq x y z
N MET A 1 -7.76 -17.51 -18.75
CA MET A 1 -7.58 -18.38 -19.94
C MET A 1 -6.22 -18.09 -20.53
N VAL A 2 -5.46 -19.13 -20.87
CA VAL A 2 -4.13 -19.01 -21.48
C VAL A 2 -4.18 -19.70 -22.84
N TYR A 3 -3.82 -18.99 -23.87
CA TYR A 3 -3.74 -19.53 -25.24
C TYR A 3 -2.28 -19.48 -25.69
N ARG A 4 -1.71 -20.65 -26.09
CA ARG A 4 -0.35 -20.73 -26.64
C ARG A 4 -0.39 -20.41 -28.13
N LEU A 5 0.50 -19.54 -28.58
CA LEU A 5 0.58 -19.12 -29.99
C LEU A 5 1.42 -20.06 -30.85
N LYS A 6 2.30 -20.87 -30.20
CA LYS A 6 3.17 -21.86 -30.86
C LYS A 6 3.27 -23.12 -30.02
N ASP A 7 3.29 -24.26 -30.65
CA ASP A 7 3.33 -25.58 -30.01
C ASP A 7 4.75 -26.04 -29.61
N ASP A 8 5.79 -25.28 -29.97
CA ASP A 8 7.16 -25.61 -29.57
C ASP A 8 7.40 -25.37 -28.09
N VAL A 9 7.90 -26.40 -27.40
CA VAL A 9 8.13 -26.42 -25.95
C VAL A 9 9.15 -25.36 -25.50
N GLU A 10 9.96 -24.83 -26.41
CA GLU A 10 10.99 -23.82 -26.14
C GLU A 10 10.51 -22.36 -26.33
N GLU A 11 9.34 -22.14 -26.94
CA GLU A 11 8.85 -20.79 -27.21
C GLU A 11 7.80 -20.30 -26.19
N ILE A 12 8.09 -19.16 -25.57
CA ILE A 12 7.28 -18.53 -24.50
C ILE A 12 6.18 -17.63 -25.10
N SER A 13 5.63 -17.97 -26.27
CA SER A 13 4.62 -17.13 -26.91
C SER A 13 3.22 -17.53 -26.48
N ASN A 14 2.53 -16.64 -25.79
CA ASN A 14 1.18 -16.87 -25.28
C ASN A 14 0.36 -15.60 -25.15
N ILE A 15 -0.97 -15.77 -25.14
CA ILE A 15 -1.93 -14.72 -24.78
C ILE A 15 -2.68 -15.19 -23.52
N ARG A 16 -2.82 -14.27 -22.57
CA ARG A 16 -3.58 -14.47 -21.34
C ARG A 16 -4.71 -13.47 -21.28
N LEU A 17 -5.88 -13.97 -21.00
CA LEU A 17 -7.06 -13.16 -20.75
C LEU A 17 -7.63 -13.55 -19.38
N GLY A 18 -8.06 -12.58 -18.62
CA GLY A 18 -8.66 -12.88 -17.34
C GLY A 18 -9.50 -11.75 -16.77
N TYR A 19 -10.26 -12.12 -15.77
CA TYR A 19 -11.04 -11.23 -14.94
C TYR A 19 -10.72 -11.51 -13.46
N THR A 20 -10.62 -10.44 -12.65
CA THR A 20 -10.48 -10.53 -11.20
C THR A 20 -11.41 -9.53 -10.55
N GLY A 21 -12.04 -9.92 -9.43
CA GLY A 21 -12.82 -9.05 -8.57
C GLY A 21 -12.15 -8.93 -7.19
N ARG A 22 -12.18 -7.74 -6.62
CA ARG A 22 -11.81 -7.51 -5.22
C ARG A 22 -12.96 -6.79 -4.52
N PHE A 23 -13.54 -7.44 -3.53
CA PHE A 23 -14.66 -6.96 -2.75
C PHE A 23 -14.23 -6.90 -1.30
N VAL A 24 -14.35 -5.74 -0.68
CA VAL A 24 -13.92 -5.50 0.71
C VAL A 24 -14.99 -4.68 1.40
N ASP A 25 -15.44 -5.17 2.55
CA ASP A 25 -16.30 -4.45 3.48
C ASP A 25 -15.56 -4.34 4.81
N ASP A 26 -15.11 -3.14 5.12
CA ASP A 26 -14.43 -2.81 6.37
C ASP A 26 -15.35 -1.95 7.23
N SER A 27 -15.38 -2.22 8.53
CA SER A 27 -16.08 -1.39 9.51
C SER A 27 -15.19 -1.06 10.68
N PHE A 28 -15.26 0.18 11.11
CA PHE A 28 -14.56 0.65 12.29
C PHE A 28 -15.54 1.32 13.24
N LYS A 29 -15.39 1.04 14.53
CA LYS A 29 -16.16 1.66 15.59
C LYS A 29 -15.25 1.99 16.77
N ALA A 30 -15.26 3.23 17.19
CA ALA A 30 -14.62 3.68 18.42
C ALA A 30 -15.69 4.17 19.40
N THR A 31 -15.46 3.87 20.68
CA THR A 31 -16.28 4.40 21.76
C THR A 31 -15.38 5.14 22.71
N GLU A 32 -15.68 6.39 22.95
CA GLU A 32 -14.96 7.26 23.87
C GLU A 32 -15.90 7.64 25.02
N TYR A 33 -15.39 7.60 26.23
CA TYR A 33 -16.07 8.07 27.40
C TYR A 33 -15.36 9.30 27.92
N ASN A 34 -16.02 10.46 27.87
CA ASN A 34 -15.53 11.70 28.41
C ASN A 34 -16.14 11.89 29.80
N LEU A 35 -15.27 12.13 30.75
CA LEU A 35 -15.67 12.44 32.12
C LEU A 35 -15.58 13.96 32.29
N THR A 36 -16.70 14.60 32.63
CA THR A 36 -16.78 16.04 32.86
C THR A 36 -17.17 16.28 34.29
N VAL A 37 -16.38 17.10 34.96
CA VAL A 37 -16.68 17.55 36.33
C VAL A 37 -17.58 18.77 36.25
N GLU A 38 -18.77 18.73 36.86
CA GLU A 38 -19.76 19.80 36.76
C GLU A 38 -19.55 20.90 37.82
N HIS A 39 -19.04 20.55 39.01
CA HIS A 39 -18.84 21.48 40.14
C HIS A 39 -17.36 21.58 40.51
N ALA A 40 -16.52 21.99 39.56
CA ALA A 40 -15.06 22.06 39.77
C ALA A 40 -14.65 23.05 40.87
N SER A 41 -15.46 24.08 41.12
CA SER A 41 -15.24 25.05 42.23
C SER A 41 -15.41 24.46 43.62
N ASP A 42 -16.19 23.39 43.75
CA ASP A 42 -16.54 22.75 45.01
C ASP A 42 -15.63 21.54 45.31
N PHE A 43 -14.61 21.36 44.46
CA PHE A 43 -13.66 20.27 44.62
C PHE A 43 -12.84 20.47 45.92
N PRO A 44 -12.80 19.47 46.78
CA PRO A 44 -11.88 19.51 47.91
C PRO A 44 -10.44 19.55 47.38
N SER A 45 -9.55 20.19 48.11
CA SER A 45 -8.12 20.21 47.84
C SER A 45 -7.61 18.78 47.59
N LEU A 46 -6.78 18.58 46.55
CA LEU A 46 -6.24 17.27 46.19
C LEU A 46 -5.25 16.69 47.22
N ASP A 47 -4.91 17.44 48.27
CA ASP A 47 -4.02 16.97 49.33
C ASP A 47 -4.71 15.90 50.19
N GLY A 48 -4.27 14.65 50.01
CA GLY A 48 -4.78 13.49 50.76
C GLY A 48 -6.08 12.89 50.21
N PHE A 49 -6.52 13.27 49.00
CA PHE A 49 -7.75 12.80 48.38
C PHE A 49 -7.52 11.61 47.46
N SER A 50 -8.30 10.56 47.61
CA SER A 50 -8.30 9.44 46.67
C SER A 50 -9.23 9.72 45.51
N LEU A 51 -8.79 9.43 44.26
CA LEU A 51 -9.67 9.51 43.09
C LEU A 51 -10.90 8.61 43.20
N ASP A 52 -10.80 7.48 43.93
CA ASP A 52 -11.91 6.54 44.15
C ASP A 52 -12.98 7.12 45.06
N ASP A 53 -12.62 7.98 46.03
CA ASP A 53 -13.56 8.68 46.90
C ASP A 53 -14.40 9.69 46.14
N TYR A 54 -13.88 10.20 45.03
CA TYR A 54 -14.57 11.15 44.18
C TYR A 54 -15.34 10.48 43.05
N TYR A 55 -14.72 9.59 42.31
CA TYR A 55 -15.30 8.92 41.14
C TYR A 55 -16.07 7.65 41.55
N ASN A 56 -17.10 7.82 42.33
CA ASN A 56 -17.97 6.76 42.79
C ASN A 56 -19.40 6.90 42.24
N ARG A 57 -20.22 5.87 42.47
CA ARG A 57 -21.58 5.83 41.96
C ARG A 57 -22.48 6.92 42.56
N ASP A 58 -22.27 7.27 43.81
CA ASP A 58 -23.10 8.26 44.51
C ASP A 58 -22.85 9.65 43.95
N ASN A 59 -21.61 10.01 43.74
CA ASN A 59 -21.23 11.28 43.13
C ASN A 59 -21.68 11.36 41.65
N LEU A 60 -21.67 10.25 40.91
CA LEU A 60 -22.24 10.18 39.56
C LEU A 60 -23.75 10.43 39.57
N SER A 61 -24.47 9.76 40.51
CA SER A 61 -25.93 9.92 40.65
C SER A 61 -26.35 11.31 41.12
N SER A 62 -25.51 11.96 41.91
CA SER A 62 -25.70 13.32 42.41
C SER A 62 -25.32 14.41 41.39
N GLY A 63 -24.74 14.01 40.23
CA GLY A 63 -24.40 14.94 39.16
C GLY A 63 -23.09 15.70 39.35
N TRP A 64 -22.23 15.31 40.32
CA TRP A 64 -20.91 15.91 40.53
C TRP A 64 -19.99 15.74 39.31
N PHE A 65 -20.16 14.64 38.61
CA PHE A 65 -19.54 14.42 37.29
C PHE A 65 -20.49 13.69 36.35
N LYS A 66 -20.25 13.86 35.07
CA LYS A 66 -21.02 13.21 34.01
C LYS A 66 -20.10 12.38 33.18
N ILE A 67 -20.60 11.22 32.75
CA ILE A 67 -19.93 10.38 31.75
C ILE A 67 -20.69 10.52 30.44
N GLN A 68 -20.04 11.13 29.47
CA GLN A 68 -20.57 11.24 28.11
C GLN A 68 -19.95 10.16 27.25
N LYS A 69 -20.81 9.37 26.63
CA LYS A 69 -20.41 8.35 25.67
C LYS A 69 -20.51 8.90 24.26
N ASN A 70 -19.39 8.93 23.55
CA ASN A 70 -19.31 9.26 22.13
C ASN A 70 -19.00 8.00 21.34
N VAL A 71 -19.69 7.81 20.22
CA VAL A 71 -19.50 6.66 19.35
C VAL A 71 -19.20 7.18 17.96
N ASP A 72 -17.99 6.93 17.48
CA ASP A 72 -17.56 7.21 16.12
C ASP A 72 -17.53 5.91 15.32
N LYS A 73 -18.03 5.95 14.12
CA LYS A 73 -18.03 4.78 13.22
C LYS A 73 -17.81 5.22 11.77
N TYR A 74 -17.16 4.37 11.01
CA TYR A 74 -17.19 4.42 9.56
C TYR A 74 -17.23 3.02 8.97
N THR A 75 -17.80 2.91 7.78
CA THR A 75 -17.83 1.70 6.98
C THR A 75 -17.26 2.01 5.61
N VAL A 76 -16.41 1.12 5.09
CA VAL A 76 -15.82 1.25 3.76
C VAL A 76 -16.19 0.04 2.94
N THR A 77 -16.93 0.27 1.86
CA THR A 77 -17.21 -0.74 0.84
C THR A 77 -16.32 -0.43 -0.37
N LYS A 78 -15.51 -1.40 -0.78
CA LYS A 78 -14.60 -1.28 -1.93
C LYS A 78 -14.86 -2.41 -2.91
N ASN A 79 -15.29 -2.06 -4.10
CA ASN A 79 -15.53 -2.97 -5.22
C ASN A 79 -14.59 -2.61 -6.37
N ILE A 80 -13.72 -3.53 -6.76
CA ILE A 80 -12.83 -3.36 -7.90
C ILE A 80 -13.06 -4.52 -8.85
N HIS A 81 -13.48 -4.20 -10.06
CA HIS A 81 -13.64 -5.12 -11.16
C HIS A 81 -12.52 -4.92 -12.16
N SER A 82 -11.80 -5.98 -12.47
CA SER A 82 -10.62 -5.93 -13.33
C SER A 82 -10.75 -6.91 -14.47
N ALA A 83 -10.57 -6.44 -15.69
CA ALA A 83 -10.37 -7.27 -16.87
C ALA A 83 -8.98 -7.02 -17.42
N TYR A 84 -8.28 -8.06 -17.87
CA TYR A 84 -6.94 -7.90 -18.44
C TYR A 84 -6.69 -8.78 -19.64
N ALA A 85 -5.84 -8.27 -20.51
CA ALA A 85 -5.26 -8.98 -21.64
C ALA A 85 -3.74 -8.79 -21.59
N GLU A 86 -3.00 -9.88 -21.76
CA GLU A 86 -1.55 -9.91 -21.76
C GLU A 86 -1.08 -10.79 -22.90
N ALA A 87 -0.13 -10.34 -23.69
CA ALA A 87 0.51 -11.08 -24.75
C ALA A 87 2.02 -11.11 -24.54
N THR A 88 2.57 -12.30 -24.47
CA THR A 88 4.02 -12.52 -24.50
C THR A 88 4.39 -13.09 -25.87
N TYR A 89 5.36 -12.51 -26.51
CA TYR A 89 5.83 -12.97 -27.82
C TYR A 89 7.35 -12.98 -27.88
N GLN A 90 7.90 -14.09 -28.29
CA GLN A 90 9.31 -14.27 -28.55
C GLN A 90 9.57 -14.13 -30.05
N PHE A 91 10.10 -12.98 -30.47
CA PHE A 91 10.43 -12.71 -31.89
C PHE A 91 11.62 -13.54 -32.36
N THR A 92 12.62 -13.68 -31.50
CA THR A 92 13.85 -14.45 -31.71
C THR A 92 14.29 -15.00 -30.34
N PRO A 93 15.25 -15.93 -30.29
CA PRO A 93 15.83 -16.38 -29.01
C PRO A 93 16.40 -15.25 -28.14
N ARG A 94 16.68 -14.10 -28.78
CA ARG A 94 17.21 -12.91 -28.06
C ARG A 94 16.16 -11.93 -27.62
N TRP A 95 15.01 -11.79 -28.32
CA TRP A 95 14.01 -10.78 -28.09
C TRP A 95 12.70 -11.38 -27.59
N ILE A 96 12.33 -10.99 -26.38
CA ILE A 96 11.03 -11.33 -25.79
C ILE A 96 10.33 -10.05 -25.42
N VAL A 97 9.09 -9.91 -25.86
CA VAL A 97 8.20 -8.77 -25.54
C VAL A 97 6.99 -9.28 -24.79
N ASN A 98 6.63 -8.59 -23.75
CA ASN A 98 5.37 -8.79 -23.03
C ASN A 98 4.62 -7.47 -23.01
N LEU A 99 3.40 -7.48 -23.55
CA LEU A 99 2.48 -6.36 -23.56
C LEU A 99 1.26 -6.72 -22.74
N GLY A 100 0.89 -5.84 -21.83
CA GLY A 100 -0.31 -5.99 -21.00
C GLY A 100 -1.18 -4.76 -21.06
N LEU A 101 -2.49 -4.98 -21.01
CA LEU A 101 -3.48 -3.95 -20.75
C LEU A 101 -4.46 -4.48 -19.71
N LYS A 102 -4.59 -3.76 -18.62
CA LYS A 102 -5.57 -4.03 -17.59
C LYS A 102 -6.53 -2.86 -17.50
N TYR A 103 -7.81 -3.16 -17.42
CA TYR A 103 -8.87 -2.19 -17.14
C TYR A 103 -9.41 -2.48 -15.75
N ASP A 104 -9.44 -1.46 -14.88
CA ASP A 104 -10.01 -1.54 -13.54
C ASP A 104 -11.15 -0.53 -13.41
N TYR A 105 -12.34 -1.01 -13.05
CA TYR A 105 -13.42 -0.19 -12.53
C TYR A 105 -13.36 -0.21 -11.01
N VAL A 106 -13.16 0.95 -10.41
CA VAL A 106 -13.03 1.14 -8.95
C VAL A 106 -14.24 1.89 -8.43
N ASP A 107 -14.94 1.30 -7.45
CA ASP A 107 -16.02 1.93 -6.69
C ASP A 107 -15.72 1.77 -5.19
N ILE A 108 -15.43 2.87 -4.51
CA ILE A 108 -15.17 2.93 -3.07
C ILE A 108 -16.21 3.86 -2.47
N ASN A 109 -16.97 3.36 -1.52
CA ASN A 109 -17.89 4.14 -0.71
C ASN A 109 -17.45 4.14 0.75
N VAL A 110 -17.42 5.31 1.38
CA VAL A 110 -17.10 5.50 2.80
C VAL A 110 -18.24 6.22 3.46
N ASP A 111 -19.00 5.50 4.29
CA ASP A 111 -20.06 6.08 5.11
C ASP A 111 -19.50 6.31 6.52
N TYR A 112 -19.68 7.49 7.06
CA TYR A 112 -19.15 7.86 8.36
C TYR A 112 -20.16 8.63 9.22
N ASN A 113 -20.07 8.39 10.53
CA ASN A 113 -20.76 9.16 11.55
C ASN A 113 -19.77 9.36 12.70
N VAL A 114 -19.23 10.57 12.80
CA VAL A 114 -18.14 10.91 13.72
C VAL A 114 -18.50 12.14 14.53
N ASN A 115 -18.30 12.07 15.85
CA ASN A 115 -18.68 13.14 16.78
C ASN A 115 -17.62 14.24 16.86
N ARG A 116 -16.33 13.89 16.77
CA ARG A 116 -15.24 14.87 16.86
C ARG A 116 -14.81 15.39 15.48
N GLY A 117 -15.04 16.67 15.26
CA GLY A 117 -14.64 17.38 14.03
C GLY A 117 -15.48 17.00 12.82
N GLY A 118 -16.62 16.35 13.09
CA GLY A 118 -17.31 15.73 12.04
C GLY A 118 -18.79 15.95 11.97
N SER A 119 -19.28 15.17 11.13
CA SER A 119 -20.63 15.12 10.66
C SER A 119 -20.91 13.68 10.26
N GLU A 120 -22.12 13.38 10.05
CA GLU A 120 -22.58 12.22 9.33
C GLU A 120 -22.48 12.52 7.83
N GLY A 121 -21.93 11.57 7.07
CA GLY A 121 -21.80 11.76 5.62
C GLY A 121 -21.31 10.52 4.91
N SER A 122 -21.19 10.68 3.62
CA SER A 122 -20.69 9.64 2.71
C SER A 122 -19.74 10.27 1.69
N ASN A 123 -18.68 9.55 1.33
CA ASN A 123 -17.80 9.91 0.24
C ASN A 123 -17.63 8.73 -0.70
N THR A 124 -17.68 8.99 -2.01
CA THR A 124 -17.58 7.97 -3.03
C THR A 124 -16.47 8.31 -4.01
N ILE A 125 -15.58 7.34 -4.27
CA ILE A 125 -14.56 7.41 -5.30
C ILE A 125 -14.95 6.41 -6.38
N ARG A 126 -15.33 6.89 -7.57
CA ARG A 126 -15.58 6.09 -8.78
C ARG A 126 -14.61 6.49 -9.85
N LYS A 127 -13.85 5.54 -10.35
CA LYS A 127 -12.85 5.82 -11.38
C LYS A 127 -12.55 4.60 -12.21
N ASP A 128 -12.39 4.85 -13.51
CA ASP A 128 -11.93 3.89 -14.50
C ASP A 128 -10.43 4.07 -14.72
N TYR A 129 -9.70 2.95 -14.79
CA TYR A 129 -8.27 2.94 -15.02
C TYR A 129 -7.91 2.07 -16.22
N PHE A 130 -7.19 2.64 -17.16
CA PHE A 130 -6.50 1.91 -18.21
C PHE A 130 -5.02 1.83 -17.82
N LEU A 131 -4.53 0.62 -17.65
CA LEU A 131 -3.23 0.30 -17.05
C LEU A 131 -2.38 -0.49 -18.05
N PRO A 132 -1.75 0.19 -19.03
CA PRO A 132 -0.83 -0.46 -19.95
C PRO A 132 0.45 -0.87 -19.25
N SER A 133 1.05 -1.96 -19.72
CA SER A 133 2.37 -2.43 -19.32
C SER A 133 3.15 -2.95 -20.52
N LEU A 134 4.45 -2.69 -20.52
CA LEU A 134 5.42 -3.17 -21.48
C LEU A 134 6.60 -3.75 -20.73
N ASN A 135 6.99 -4.98 -21.06
CA ASN A 135 8.26 -5.55 -20.65
C ASN A 135 8.99 -6.05 -21.90
N LEU A 136 10.22 -5.59 -22.07
CA LEU A 136 11.10 -5.97 -23.14
C LEU A 136 12.33 -6.62 -22.56
N LYS A 137 12.64 -7.85 -22.98
CA LYS A 137 13.87 -8.54 -22.61
C LYS A 137 14.71 -8.76 -23.86
N TYR A 138 15.98 -8.40 -23.75
CA TYR A 138 16.99 -8.65 -24.78
C TYR A 138 18.16 -9.46 -24.19
N ASN A 139 18.36 -10.66 -24.69
CA ASN A 139 19.51 -11.51 -24.35
C ASN A 139 20.68 -11.13 -25.24
N LEU A 140 21.66 -10.39 -24.70
CA LEU A 140 22.88 -10.03 -25.45
C LEU A 140 23.67 -11.31 -25.81
N ASN A 141 23.77 -12.22 -24.84
CA ASN A 141 24.34 -13.55 -24.95
C ASN A 141 23.76 -14.46 -23.84
N GLU A 142 24.29 -15.66 -23.68
CA GLU A 142 23.82 -16.63 -22.67
C GLU A 142 23.95 -16.16 -21.21
N LYS A 143 24.86 -15.21 -20.95
CA LYS A 143 25.15 -14.72 -19.60
C LYS A 143 24.63 -13.32 -19.33
N HIS A 144 24.38 -12.51 -20.34
CA HIS A 144 23.97 -11.13 -20.19
C HIS A 144 22.59 -10.88 -20.80
N SER A 145 21.71 -10.24 -20.03
CA SER A 145 20.43 -9.76 -20.52
C SER A 145 20.14 -8.33 -20.08
N LEU A 146 19.41 -7.61 -20.91
CA LEU A 146 18.81 -6.31 -20.62
C LEU A 146 17.30 -6.46 -20.54
N ARG A 147 16.68 -5.75 -19.58
CA ARG A 147 15.23 -5.68 -19.45
C ARG A 147 14.81 -4.22 -19.33
N LEU A 148 13.78 -3.85 -20.07
CA LEU A 148 13.13 -2.57 -19.97
C LEU A 148 11.68 -2.84 -19.56
N GLY A 149 11.25 -2.17 -18.48
CA GLY A 149 9.88 -2.16 -17.99
C GLY A 149 9.28 -0.78 -18.10
N ALA A 150 8.04 -0.68 -18.53
CA ALA A 150 7.24 0.54 -18.47
C ALA A 150 5.81 0.18 -18.09
N SER A 151 5.22 0.87 -17.11
CA SER A 151 3.85 0.59 -16.71
C SER A 151 3.15 1.80 -16.11
N LYS A 152 1.84 1.83 -16.28
CA LYS A 152 0.96 2.71 -15.51
C LYS A 152 0.27 1.90 -14.42
N THR A 153 0.28 2.43 -13.19
CA THR A 153 -0.45 1.88 -12.04
C THR A 153 -1.17 3.01 -11.29
N TYR A 154 -1.92 2.71 -10.26
CA TYR A 154 -2.54 3.71 -9.40
C TYR A 154 -2.40 3.35 -7.92
N THR A 155 -2.55 4.34 -7.05
CA THR A 155 -2.62 4.17 -5.61
C THR A 155 -3.95 4.73 -5.10
N LEU A 156 -4.73 3.88 -4.44
CA LEU A 156 -5.98 4.29 -3.81
C LEU A 156 -5.68 4.72 -2.37
N PRO A 157 -6.36 5.75 -1.86
CA PRO A 157 -6.29 6.07 -0.44
C PRO A 157 -6.82 4.92 0.41
N GLN A 158 -6.26 4.78 1.59
CA GLN A 158 -6.72 3.79 2.57
C GLN A 158 -8.00 4.27 3.27
N ALA A 159 -8.77 3.34 3.85
CA ALA A 159 -9.98 3.65 4.59
C ALA A 159 -9.76 4.71 5.69
N LYS A 160 -8.67 4.57 6.44
CA LYS A 160 -8.26 5.51 7.49
C LYS A 160 -7.88 6.89 6.94
N GLU A 161 -7.38 6.98 5.72
CA GLU A 161 -6.94 8.24 5.11
C GLU A 161 -8.10 9.08 4.59
N ILE A 162 -9.18 8.41 4.14
CA ILE A 162 -10.37 9.09 3.58
C ILE A 162 -11.52 9.22 4.58
N SER A 163 -11.48 8.56 5.74
CA SER A 163 -12.48 8.74 6.78
C SER A 163 -12.14 9.95 7.66
N PRO A 164 -13.07 10.89 7.89
CA PRO A 164 -12.82 12.06 8.72
C PRO A 164 -12.70 11.75 10.22
N TYR A 165 -12.65 10.48 10.59
CA TYR A 165 -12.46 10.06 11.97
C TYR A 165 -11.12 10.56 12.53
N ARG A 166 -11.16 11.08 13.76
CA ARG A 166 -9.97 11.55 14.48
C ARG A 166 -9.42 10.46 15.40
N TYR A 167 -8.28 9.90 15.03
CA TYR A 167 -7.52 8.99 15.87
C TYR A 167 -6.77 9.79 16.94
N VAL A 168 -7.04 9.49 18.21
CA VAL A 168 -6.34 10.09 19.33
C VAL A 168 -5.20 9.14 19.73
N GLY A 169 -3.98 9.58 19.49
CA GLY A 169 -2.76 8.84 19.83
C GLY A 169 -2.04 9.48 21.01
N VAL A 170 -1.10 8.76 21.61
CA VAL A 170 -0.30 9.25 22.75
C VAL A 170 0.56 10.45 22.34
N ASN A 171 1.17 10.41 21.16
CA ASN A 171 2.08 11.46 20.68
C ASN A 171 1.39 12.45 19.72
N PHE A 172 0.56 11.94 18.82
CA PHE A 172 -0.10 12.74 17.79
C PHE A 172 -1.52 12.27 17.55
N ASN A 173 -2.41 13.22 17.38
CA ASN A 173 -3.73 12.96 16.81
C ASN A 173 -3.61 12.88 15.29
N SER A 174 -4.43 12.06 14.65
CA SER A 174 -4.50 12.02 13.19
C SER A 174 -5.95 11.98 12.72
N GLN A 175 -6.23 12.64 11.62
CA GLN A 175 -7.58 12.72 11.03
C GLN A 175 -7.49 12.48 9.54
N GLY A 176 -8.36 11.62 9.02
CA GLY A 176 -8.45 11.39 7.57
C GLY A 176 -9.08 12.58 6.84
N ASN A 177 -8.86 12.61 5.52
CA ASN A 177 -9.35 13.64 4.63
C ASN A 177 -10.23 13.00 3.54
N PRO A 178 -11.56 13.22 3.58
CA PRO A 178 -12.47 12.64 2.59
C PRO A 178 -12.28 13.19 1.16
N ASN A 179 -11.54 14.29 0.99
CA ASN A 179 -11.31 14.92 -0.31
C ASN A 179 -10.11 14.36 -1.07
N LEU A 180 -9.46 13.32 -0.55
CA LEU A 180 -8.32 12.68 -1.21
C LEU A 180 -8.68 12.10 -2.56
N LYS A 181 -7.79 12.33 -3.54
CA LYS A 181 -7.86 11.76 -4.87
C LYS A 181 -6.86 10.59 -4.98
N PRO A 182 -7.20 9.52 -5.71
CA PRO A 182 -6.24 8.48 -6.05
C PRO A 182 -5.08 9.04 -6.87
N SER A 183 -3.89 8.50 -6.65
CA SER A 183 -2.68 8.86 -7.42
C SER A 183 -2.54 7.98 -8.66
N ASP A 184 -2.10 8.56 -9.79
CA ASP A 184 -1.65 7.82 -10.97
C ASP A 184 -0.11 7.69 -10.94
N ASN A 185 0.41 6.47 -11.15
CA ASN A 185 1.85 6.20 -11.11
C ASN A 185 2.34 5.72 -12.48
N TYR A 186 3.41 6.33 -12.99
CA TYR A 186 4.11 5.92 -14.21
C TYR A 186 5.48 5.40 -13.80
N ASN A 187 5.76 4.14 -14.10
CA ASN A 187 6.97 3.44 -13.69
C ASN A 187 7.80 3.09 -14.93
N PHE A 188 9.11 3.29 -14.83
CA PHE A 188 10.09 2.95 -15.83
C PHE A 188 11.29 2.30 -15.16
N ASP A 189 11.67 1.11 -15.63
CA ASP A 189 12.74 0.31 -15.08
C ASP A 189 13.68 -0.14 -16.21
N LEU A 190 14.99 -0.02 -15.99
CA LEU A 190 16.02 -0.57 -16.84
C LEU A 190 16.92 -1.46 -16.01
N LYS A 191 16.97 -2.75 -16.33
CA LYS A 191 17.73 -3.74 -15.61
C LYS A 191 18.74 -4.44 -16.51
N TRP A 192 19.97 -4.53 -16.06
CA TRP A 192 21.01 -5.38 -16.64
C TRP A 192 21.29 -6.54 -15.69
N ASP A 193 21.24 -7.77 -16.22
CA ASP A 193 21.59 -8.98 -15.49
C ASP A 193 22.83 -9.63 -16.12
N PHE A 194 23.77 -10.03 -15.26
CA PHE A 194 24.90 -10.89 -15.59
C PHE A 194 24.82 -12.15 -14.76
N ASN A 195 24.67 -13.30 -15.43
CA ASN A 195 24.59 -14.62 -14.83
C ASN A 195 25.87 -15.41 -15.19
N PRO A 196 26.95 -15.34 -14.38
CA PRO A 196 28.17 -16.11 -14.60
C PRO A 196 27.91 -17.60 -14.65
N SER A 197 27.00 -18.08 -13.81
CA SER A 197 26.49 -19.45 -13.75
C SER A 197 24.97 -19.44 -13.47
N PRO A 198 24.25 -20.59 -13.60
CA PRO A 198 22.80 -20.66 -13.32
C PRO A 198 22.39 -20.26 -11.90
N THR A 199 23.33 -20.20 -10.97
CA THR A 199 23.08 -19.91 -9.55
C THR A 199 23.75 -18.62 -9.06
N GLU A 200 24.44 -17.91 -9.93
CA GLU A 200 25.10 -16.63 -9.63
C GLU A 200 24.49 -15.51 -10.46
N LEU A 201 24.41 -14.32 -9.87
CA LEU A 201 23.80 -13.15 -10.48
C LEU A 201 24.54 -11.89 -10.03
N VAL A 202 24.82 -11.03 -10.97
CA VAL A 202 25.09 -9.60 -10.73
C VAL A 202 24.04 -8.82 -11.52
N SER A 203 23.30 -7.98 -10.84
CA SER A 203 22.21 -7.20 -11.43
C SER A 203 22.34 -5.74 -11.07
N LEU A 204 22.11 -4.88 -12.04
CA LEU A 204 22.02 -3.43 -11.89
C LEU A 204 20.67 -2.97 -12.44
N THR A 205 19.89 -2.32 -11.59
CA THR A 205 18.57 -1.77 -11.97
C THR A 205 18.55 -0.27 -11.76
N ALA A 206 18.20 0.49 -12.78
CA ALA A 206 17.84 1.91 -12.64
C ALA A 206 16.33 2.03 -12.77
N PHE A 207 15.71 2.78 -11.87
CA PHE A 207 14.27 2.99 -11.88
C PHE A 207 13.91 4.48 -11.82
N TYR A 208 12.78 4.80 -12.43
CA TYR A 208 12.17 6.12 -12.38
C TYR A 208 10.66 5.97 -12.22
N LYS A 209 10.11 6.66 -11.23
CA LYS A 209 8.68 6.70 -10.97
C LYS A 209 8.19 8.15 -10.95
N HIS A 210 7.19 8.44 -11.77
CA HIS A 210 6.45 9.70 -11.74
C HIS A 210 5.07 9.44 -11.15
N ILE A 211 4.73 10.16 -10.08
CA ILE A 211 3.48 10.02 -9.33
C ILE A 211 2.71 11.33 -9.53
N LYS A 212 1.51 11.24 -10.10
CA LYS A 212 0.57 12.33 -10.20
C LYS A 212 -0.36 12.30 -8.98
N ASP A 213 -0.66 13.48 -8.42
CA ASP A 213 -1.50 13.65 -7.22
C ASP A 213 -1.01 12.78 -6.02
N PRO A 214 0.27 12.86 -5.61
CA PRO A 214 0.80 12.01 -4.55
C PRO A 214 0.11 12.30 -3.22
N ILE A 215 -0.33 11.22 -2.53
CA ILE A 215 -0.90 11.30 -1.19
C ILE A 215 0.24 11.30 -0.17
N SER A 216 0.24 12.27 0.74
CA SER A 216 1.19 12.35 1.84
C SER A 216 0.51 12.72 3.14
N ARG A 217 1.16 12.35 4.23
CA ARG A 217 0.77 12.78 5.57
C ARG A 217 1.34 14.17 5.84
N ILE A 218 0.49 15.07 6.30
CA ILE A 218 0.83 16.47 6.62
C ILE A 218 0.51 16.76 8.08
N GLU A 219 1.16 17.77 8.62
CA GLU A 219 0.78 18.38 9.89
C GLU A 219 -0.13 19.56 9.64
N VAL A 220 -1.31 19.56 10.27
CA VAL A 220 -2.25 20.66 10.20
C VAL A 220 -1.98 21.60 11.35
N ALA A 221 -1.64 22.86 11.03
CA ALA A 221 -1.40 23.92 12.00
C ALA A 221 -2.71 24.24 12.74
N SER A 222 -2.82 23.85 13.99
CA SER A 222 -3.94 24.14 14.89
C SER A 222 -3.44 24.24 16.32
N ALA A 223 -4.23 24.79 17.23
CA ALA A 223 -3.86 24.96 18.65
C ALA A 223 -3.44 23.62 19.35
N GLY A 224 -3.82 22.48 18.81
CA GLY A 224 -3.46 21.16 19.33
C GLY A 224 -2.67 20.29 18.35
N GLY A 225 -2.25 20.80 17.19
CA GLY A 225 -1.57 20.05 16.12
C GLY A 225 -2.19 18.68 15.83
N TYR A 226 -2.46 18.35 14.61
CA TYR A 226 -2.81 16.97 14.25
C TYR A 226 -2.29 16.64 12.86
N LEU A 227 -2.11 15.37 12.61
CA LEU A 227 -1.67 14.86 11.33
C LEU A 227 -2.89 14.57 10.44
N SER A 228 -2.82 14.94 9.18
CA SER A 228 -3.85 14.64 8.18
C SER A 228 -3.20 14.13 6.91
N TYR A 229 -3.99 13.94 5.87
CA TYR A 229 -3.56 13.44 4.56
C TYR A 229 -3.99 14.40 3.48
N GLU A 230 -3.12 14.64 2.52
CA GLU A 230 -3.41 15.55 1.40
C GLU A 230 -2.70 15.08 0.13
N ASN A 231 -3.27 15.43 -1.03
CA ASN A 231 -2.53 15.38 -2.28
C ASN A 231 -1.64 16.62 -2.34
N ILE A 232 -0.37 16.48 -1.87
CA ILE A 232 0.53 17.61 -1.54
C ILE A 232 1.02 18.41 -2.74
N SER A 233 0.92 17.84 -3.94
CA SER A 233 1.36 18.48 -5.17
C SER A 233 0.73 17.81 -6.38
N ASP A 234 0.88 18.44 -7.56
CA ASP A 234 0.45 17.83 -8.82
C ASP A 234 1.33 16.63 -9.21
N ARG A 235 2.56 16.56 -8.70
CA ARG A 235 3.53 15.51 -9.05
C ARG A 235 4.59 15.28 -7.98
N ALA A 236 5.02 14.02 -7.90
CA ALA A 236 6.25 13.64 -7.22
C ALA A 236 7.08 12.73 -8.14
N THR A 237 8.37 12.69 -7.91
CA THR A 237 9.30 11.85 -8.67
C THR A 237 10.17 11.06 -7.71
N VAL A 238 10.33 9.77 -8.01
CA VAL A 238 11.27 8.89 -7.32
C VAL A 238 12.17 8.26 -8.36
N ALA A 239 13.48 8.33 -8.16
CA ALA A 239 14.46 7.70 -9.03
C ALA A 239 15.58 7.09 -8.18
N GLY A 240 16.14 5.98 -8.63
CA GLY A 240 17.23 5.33 -7.92
C GLY A 240 17.90 4.26 -8.74
N VAL A 241 18.93 3.68 -8.13
CA VAL A 241 19.69 2.56 -8.67
C VAL A 241 19.80 1.49 -7.61
N GLU A 242 19.56 0.25 -7.99
CA GLU A 242 19.66 -0.93 -7.13
C GLU A 242 20.72 -1.88 -7.68
N VAL A 243 21.48 -2.50 -6.77
CA VAL A 243 22.50 -3.50 -7.10
C VAL A 243 22.16 -4.79 -6.36
N GLU A 244 22.13 -5.90 -7.09
CA GLU A 244 21.99 -7.23 -6.51
C GLU A 244 23.18 -8.11 -6.91
N ILE A 245 23.82 -8.75 -5.93
CA ILE A 245 24.92 -9.69 -6.15
C ILE A 245 24.61 -10.97 -5.43
N ARG A 246 24.60 -12.09 -6.16
CA ARG A 246 24.57 -13.46 -5.62
C ARG A 246 25.77 -14.21 -6.12
N LYS A 247 26.58 -14.72 -5.22
CA LYS A 247 27.78 -15.49 -5.55
C LYS A 247 27.89 -16.75 -4.70
N ASN A 248 28.28 -17.85 -5.34
CA ASN A 248 28.65 -19.06 -4.62
C ASN A 248 30.11 -18.93 -4.14
N LEU A 249 30.33 -18.98 -2.82
CA LEU A 249 31.65 -18.93 -2.24
C LEU A 249 32.37 -20.27 -2.36
N PHE A 250 31.64 -21.37 -2.13
CA PHE A 250 32.11 -22.71 -2.49
C PHE A 250 30.94 -23.67 -2.77
N VAL A 251 31.20 -24.62 -3.61
CA VAL A 251 30.31 -25.77 -3.91
C VAL A 251 31.13 -27.02 -3.85
N ARG A 252 30.81 -27.97 -2.95
CA ARG A 252 31.46 -29.27 -2.86
C ARG A 252 30.44 -30.40 -3.02
N PRO A 253 30.66 -31.35 -3.92
CA PRO A 253 29.84 -32.56 -3.95
C PRO A 253 30.03 -33.35 -2.65
N LEU A 254 28.94 -33.88 -2.09
CA LEU A 254 28.98 -34.82 -0.97
C LEU A 254 29.48 -36.17 -1.47
N SER A 255 30.56 -36.67 -0.88
CA SER A 255 31.22 -37.92 -1.29
C SER A 255 30.39 -39.19 -1.09
N CYS A 256 29.25 -39.12 -0.40
CA CYS A 256 28.44 -40.28 -0.01
C CYS A 256 26.98 -40.27 -0.53
N ALA A 257 26.56 -39.27 -1.31
CA ALA A 257 25.20 -39.21 -1.85
C ALA A 257 25.22 -38.83 -3.33
N ALA A 258 24.55 -39.60 -4.16
CA ALA A 258 24.55 -39.45 -5.62
C ALA A 258 24.11 -38.06 -6.14
N ASN A 259 23.48 -37.20 -5.32
CA ASN A 259 23.00 -35.85 -5.68
C ASN A 259 23.13 -34.80 -4.56
N GLY A 260 23.94 -35.05 -3.54
CA GLY A 260 24.12 -34.07 -2.45
C GLY A 260 25.26 -33.11 -2.73
N MET A 261 25.03 -31.80 -2.51
CA MET A 261 26.03 -30.75 -2.60
C MET A 261 26.01 -29.88 -1.35
N ASN A 262 27.17 -29.60 -0.76
CA ASN A 262 27.37 -28.55 0.21
C ASN A 262 27.62 -27.25 -0.53
N LYS A 263 26.78 -26.25 -0.30
CA LYS A 263 26.85 -24.96 -0.96
C LYS A 263 26.82 -23.83 0.07
N LEU A 264 27.77 -22.92 0.01
CA LEU A 264 27.72 -21.62 0.70
C LEU A 264 27.53 -20.53 -0.34
N SER A 265 26.50 -19.73 -0.19
CA SER A 265 26.20 -18.61 -1.08
C SER A 265 26.19 -17.31 -0.28
N PHE A 266 26.65 -16.24 -0.92
CA PHE A 266 26.56 -14.87 -0.43
C PHE A 266 25.57 -14.10 -1.28
N GLY A 267 24.73 -13.29 -0.65
CA GLY A 267 23.80 -12.38 -1.31
C GLY A 267 23.89 -10.99 -0.70
N LEU A 268 23.95 -9.98 -1.56
CA LEU A 268 23.86 -8.55 -1.23
C LEU A 268 22.77 -7.94 -2.10
N ASN A 269 21.93 -7.12 -1.48
CA ASN A 269 20.91 -6.32 -2.16
C ASN A 269 20.92 -4.92 -1.51
N GLY A 270 21.01 -3.87 -2.32
CA GLY A 270 21.08 -2.48 -1.85
C GLY A 270 20.63 -1.50 -2.91
#